data_de7c9012da6a30ae4a4818ed0742c90d
#
_entry.id   de7c9012da6a30ae4a4818ed0742c90d
#
_cell.length_a   1.000
_cell.length_b   1.000
_cell.length_c   1.000
_cell.angle_alpha   90.00
_cell.angle_beta   90.00
_cell.angle_gamma   90.00
#
_symmetry.space_group_name_H-M   'P 1'
#
loop_
_entity.id
_entity.type
_entity.pdbx_description
1 polymer ?
#
loop_
_entity_poly.entity_id
_entity_poly.type
_entity_poly.pdbx_seq_one_letter_code
_entity_poly.pdbx_strand_id
1 'polypeptide(L)'
;MNNLSFIPLGGIGDVTKNMYLYEYNDQILIVDCGLGFADETVIGVDLLLPDISYLLKTKKRIVGMLLTHGHEDHIGALPFLLPQLPDFPIFATPLAAAFANDKLKEFNTKRRVETVKFNDPEKRVGNFSFSFIPVTHSIPDTSHIFIKTPIGNFYHGSDFKFDDTPYDGKKTDYAKIEKAGVAGTLCLLSDCLGAEREGRTPSDIGLTEHFDREMKECRGKFIVTTYSSNISRLNQIIEASLKNGRRVCFVGRSLIKNKEVARNLGYLNLKKDIEVEIDALKNHQDNKLTLIVAGSQGQENSALTRIANGEHRDVKLREDDVIVFSSDPIPGNETSVYELVDTLTRRGTKVVYSPVNRDFHVSGHGSLEELEQLIKMVRPKKLIPIGGQFRHMFAYKKLAEKLGYKKSDVFLMDDGQELIFSNGEVKYGRTIPVKNVYVDELSGEELEGYVLRDRQKLSE
;
A
#
# COMPACT_ATOMS: atom_id res chain seq x y z
N MET A 1 3.21 36.73 -3.11
CA MET A 1 1.85 36.24 -3.44
C MET A 1 1.62 34.99 -2.61
N ASN A 2 0.45 34.88 -1.96
CA ASN A 2 0.13 33.69 -1.16
C ASN A 2 -0.28 32.54 -2.08
N ASN A 3 0.66 31.69 -2.45
CA ASN A 3 0.42 30.54 -3.32
C ASN A 3 0.81 29.27 -2.58
N LEU A 4 0.07 28.19 -2.85
CA LEU A 4 0.45 26.83 -2.46
C LEU A 4 0.76 26.04 -3.74
N SER A 5 1.89 25.37 -3.77
CA SER A 5 2.24 24.43 -4.81
C SER A 5 2.04 22.99 -4.34
N PHE A 6 1.39 22.18 -5.16
CA PHE A 6 1.34 20.73 -5.01
C PHE A 6 2.27 20.10 -6.05
N ILE A 7 3.15 19.19 -5.60
CA ILE A 7 4.16 18.56 -6.47
C ILE A 7 4.26 17.08 -6.09
N PRO A 8 3.85 16.15 -6.94
CA PRO A 8 4.10 14.73 -6.73
C PRO A 8 5.56 14.38 -7.10
N LEU A 9 6.23 13.59 -6.29
CA LEU A 9 7.52 12.96 -6.61
C LEU A 9 7.37 11.49 -6.98
N GLY A 10 6.16 10.93 -6.83
CA GLY A 10 5.73 9.59 -7.15
C GLY A 10 4.24 9.43 -6.89
N GLY A 11 3.64 8.34 -7.40
CA GLY A 11 2.22 8.04 -7.23
C GLY A 11 1.30 8.69 -8.27
N ILE A 12 1.84 9.26 -9.34
CA ILE A 12 1.09 9.77 -10.49
C ILE A 12 1.52 9.04 -11.77
N GLY A 13 0.55 8.43 -12.45
CA GLY A 13 0.85 7.56 -13.59
C GLY A 13 1.47 6.21 -13.19
N ASP A 14 1.67 6.01 -11.90
CA ASP A 14 2.18 4.83 -11.24
C ASP A 14 1.33 4.57 -9.99
N VAL A 15 1.24 3.32 -9.56
CA VAL A 15 0.50 2.92 -8.35
C VAL A 15 1.41 2.89 -7.10
N THR A 16 2.72 3.04 -7.30
CA THR A 16 3.75 2.90 -6.26
C THR A 16 4.52 4.19 -6.04
N LYS A 17 5.52 4.17 -5.16
CA LYS A 17 6.39 5.32 -4.86
C LYS A 17 5.65 6.57 -4.38
N ASN A 18 4.52 6.38 -3.70
CA ASN A 18 3.68 7.51 -3.29
C ASN A 18 4.47 8.53 -2.44
N MET A 19 4.63 9.75 -2.95
CA MET A 19 5.30 10.85 -2.25
C MET A 19 4.84 12.18 -2.81
N TYR A 20 4.18 12.99 -1.97
CA TYR A 20 3.52 14.22 -2.40
C TYR A 20 3.96 15.40 -1.56
N LEU A 21 4.28 16.53 -2.21
CA LEU A 21 4.74 17.76 -1.57
C LEU A 21 3.64 18.82 -1.60
N TYR A 22 3.41 19.43 -0.47
CA TYR A 22 2.62 20.66 -0.31
C TYR A 22 3.56 21.78 0.11
N GLU A 23 3.77 22.76 -0.77
CA GLU A 23 4.67 23.88 -0.52
C GLU A 23 3.90 25.17 -0.33
N TYR A 24 4.14 25.82 0.79
CA TYR A 24 3.60 27.14 1.07
C TYR A 24 4.70 28.06 1.63
N ASN A 25 4.97 29.17 0.94
CA ASN A 25 6.10 30.04 1.20
C ASN A 25 7.45 29.27 1.21
N ASP A 26 8.14 29.29 2.35
CA ASP A 26 9.41 28.60 2.60
C ASP A 26 9.25 27.22 3.26
N GLN A 27 8.05 26.68 3.30
CA GLN A 27 7.73 25.45 4.02
C GLN A 27 7.21 24.35 3.08
N ILE A 28 7.62 23.12 3.36
CA ILE A 28 7.18 21.91 2.67
C ILE A 28 6.58 20.94 3.69
N LEU A 29 5.36 20.49 3.44
CA LEU A 29 4.76 19.34 4.08
C LEU A 29 4.80 18.17 3.09
N ILE A 30 5.24 17.00 3.54
CA ILE A 30 5.32 15.78 2.74
C ILE A 30 4.16 14.86 3.14
N VAL A 31 3.52 14.20 2.20
CA VAL A 31 2.57 13.11 2.44
C VAL A 31 3.12 11.86 1.76
N ASP A 32 3.28 10.82 2.56
CA ASP A 32 3.85 9.51 2.22
C ASP A 32 5.33 9.53 1.78
N CYS A 33 5.94 8.35 1.82
CA CYS A 33 7.33 8.10 1.44
C CYS A 33 7.44 6.63 1.01
N GLY A 34 6.79 6.31 -0.10
CA GLY A 34 6.61 4.95 -0.57
C GLY A 34 7.73 4.47 -1.47
N LEU A 35 7.89 3.16 -1.57
CA LEU A 35 8.74 2.52 -2.56
C LEU A 35 7.91 1.92 -3.71
N GLY A 36 8.57 1.61 -4.80
CA GLY A 36 8.08 0.76 -5.89
C GLY A 36 8.97 -0.46 -6.07
N PHE A 37 8.52 -1.36 -6.91
CA PHE A 37 9.30 -2.53 -7.31
C PHE A 37 9.85 -2.32 -8.71
N ALA A 38 11.10 -2.74 -8.93
CA ALA A 38 11.70 -2.64 -10.25
C ALA A 38 11.05 -3.66 -11.20
N ASP A 39 10.96 -3.28 -12.45
CA ASP A 39 10.54 -4.13 -13.55
C ASP A 39 11.61 -5.23 -13.80
N GLU A 40 11.20 -6.42 -14.21
CA GLU A 40 12.08 -7.57 -14.49
C GLU A 40 13.13 -7.31 -15.57
N THR A 41 12.97 -6.27 -16.37
CA THR A 41 13.95 -5.86 -17.39
C THR A 41 15.27 -5.38 -16.78
N VAL A 42 15.33 -5.15 -15.46
CA VAL A 42 16.54 -4.71 -14.77
C VAL A 42 17.00 -5.77 -13.76
N ILE A 43 17.74 -6.76 -14.24
CA ILE A 43 18.23 -7.90 -13.44
C ILE A 43 18.96 -7.42 -12.16
N GLY A 44 18.54 -7.96 -11.01
CA GLY A 44 19.18 -7.72 -9.71
C GLY A 44 18.92 -6.32 -9.15
N VAL A 45 17.84 -5.68 -9.58
CA VAL A 45 17.33 -4.44 -8.98
C VAL A 45 15.95 -4.73 -8.43
N ASP A 46 15.78 -4.56 -7.13
CA ASP A 46 14.55 -4.95 -6.47
C ASP A 46 13.62 -3.75 -6.21
N LEU A 47 14.20 -2.57 -5.95
CA LEU A 47 13.44 -1.42 -5.43
C LEU A 47 13.58 -0.17 -6.28
N LEU A 48 12.48 0.57 -6.34
CA LEU A 48 12.39 1.92 -6.88
C LEU A 48 12.06 2.91 -5.77
N LEU A 49 12.79 4.03 -5.71
CA LEU A 49 12.51 5.11 -4.77
C LEU A 49 12.06 6.38 -5.51
N PRO A 50 11.29 7.24 -4.84
CA PRO A 50 11.05 8.60 -5.32
C PRO A 50 12.37 9.39 -5.44
N ASP A 51 12.49 10.21 -6.48
CA ASP A 51 13.63 11.11 -6.64
C ASP A 51 13.49 12.34 -5.74
N ILE A 52 14.27 12.39 -4.68
CA ILE A 52 14.29 13.50 -3.72
C ILE A 52 15.31 14.60 -4.07
N SER A 53 15.93 14.58 -5.25
CA SER A 53 16.93 15.58 -5.68
C SER A 53 16.44 17.02 -5.53
N TYR A 54 15.15 17.25 -5.70
CA TYR A 54 14.53 18.54 -5.45
C TYR A 54 14.58 18.93 -3.98
N LEU A 55 14.26 18.01 -3.06
CA LEU A 55 14.28 18.26 -1.62
C LEU A 55 15.69 18.51 -1.11
N LEU A 56 16.70 17.89 -1.71
CA LEU A 56 18.11 18.10 -1.35
C LEU A 56 18.66 19.44 -1.83
N LYS A 57 18.10 20.02 -2.90
CA LYS A 57 18.57 21.28 -3.51
C LYS A 57 17.77 22.51 -3.05
N THR A 58 16.56 22.32 -2.60
CA THR A 58 15.69 23.43 -2.18
C THR A 58 16.18 24.11 -0.91
N LYS A 59 15.97 25.44 -0.83
CA LYS A 59 16.19 26.20 0.41
C LYS A 59 14.98 26.21 1.34
N LYS A 60 13.86 25.62 0.90
CA LYS A 60 12.64 25.53 1.71
C LYS A 60 12.82 24.51 2.83
N ARG A 61 12.19 24.75 3.94
CA ARG A 61 12.25 23.88 5.12
C ARG A 61 11.16 22.83 5.09
N ILE A 62 11.51 21.57 5.21
CA ILE A 62 10.54 20.50 5.46
C ILE A 62 10.04 20.67 6.91
N VAL A 63 8.74 20.89 7.07
CA VAL A 63 8.12 21.12 8.40
C VAL A 63 7.52 19.87 8.99
N GLY A 64 7.24 18.85 8.18
CA GLY A 64 6.70 17.56 8.63
C GLY A 64 6.43 16.60 7.50
N MET A 65 6.18 15.35 7.88
CA MET A 65 5.71 14.28 6.99
C MET A 65 4.51 13.57 7.61
N LEU A 66 3.51 13.28 6.82
CA LEU A 66 2.29 12.58 7.21
C LEU A 66 2.24 11.26 6.45
N LEU A 67 2.00 10.14 7.14
CA LEU A 67 1.88 8.82 6.52
C LEU A 67 0.44 8.36 6.60
N THR A 68 -0.14 8.00 5.46
CA THR A 68 -1.56 7.66 5.34
C THR A 68 -1.88 6.28 5.90
N HIS A 69 -1.03 5.29 5.62
CA HIS A 69 -1.18 3.90 6.08
C HIS A 69 0.15 3.13 5.96
N GLY A 70 0.16 1.86 6.35
CA GLY A 70 1.37 1.07 6.54
C GLY A 70 1.78 0.16 5.36
N HIS A 71 1.32 0.40 4.13
CA HIS A 71 1.79 -0.33 2.96
C HIS A 71 3.17 0.16 2.49
N GLU A 72 3.92 -0.72 1.81
CA GLU A 72 5.29 -0.44 1.37
C GLU A 72 5.37 0.71 0.36
N ASP A 73 4.40 0.83 -0.50
CA ASP A 73 4.28 1.91 -1.49
C ASP A 73 3.90 3.27 -0.89
N HIS A 74 3.73 3.34 0.47
CA HIS A 74 3.49 4.56 1.24
C HIS A 74 4.54 4.82 2.33
N ILE A 75 5.20 3.79 2.86
CA ILE A 75 6.19 3.95 3.94
C ILE A 75 7.56 3.30 3.63
N GLY A 76 7.65 2.53 2.56
CA GLY A 76 8.79 1.65 2.31
C GLY A 76 10.10 2.37 2.03
N ALA A 77 10.06 3.60 1.49
CA ALA A 77 11.25 4.37 1.18
C ALA A 77 11.84 5.13 2.39
N LEU A 78 11.13 5.16 3.53
CA LEU A 78 11.58 5.88 4.73
C LEU A 78 13.04 5.60 5.13
N PRO A 79 13.50 4.32 5.25
CA PRO A 79 14.86 4.05 5.71
C PRO A 79 15.95 4.49 4.73
N PHE A 80 15.63 4.58 3.45
CA PHE A 80 16.56 4.97 2.39
C PHE A 80 16.66 6.50 2.23
N LEU A 81 15.53 7.20 2.37
CA LEU A 81 15.44 8.63 2.07
C LEU A 81 15.63 9.52 3.30
N LEU A 82 15.14 9.11 4.49
CA LEU A 82 15.26 9.94 5.71
C LEU A 82 16.70 10.23 6.14
N PRO A 83 17.69 9.34 5.97
CA PRO A 83 19.09 9.66 6.28
C PRO A 83 19.67 10.81 5.45
N GLN A 84 19.11 11.08 4.28
CA GLN A 84 19.55 12.13 3.36
C GLN A 84 18.85 13.47 3.62
N LEU A 85 17.76 13.46 4.39
CA LEU A 85 16.93 14.64 4.66
C LEU A 85 17.21 15.23 6.05
N PRO A 86 17.00 16.54 6.26
CA PRO A 86 17.10 17.15 7.58
C PRO A 86 16.06 16.55 8.54
N ASP A 87 16.24 16.82 9.84
CA ASP A 87 15.28 16.40 10.86
C ASP A 87 13.98 17.20 10.79
N PHE A 88 12.84 16.49 10.81
CA PHE A 88 11.49 17.02 10.91
C PHE A 88 10.57 15.97 11.55
N PRO A 89 9.44 16.36 12.15
CA PRO A 89 8.47 15.43 12.73
C PRO A 89 7.75 14.62 11.66
N ILE A 90 7.49 13.35 11.96
CA ILE A 90 6.76 12.42 11.09
C ILE A 90 5.57 11.87 11.88
N PHE A 91 4.38 11.89 11.30
CA PHE A 91 3.15 11.49 11.97
C PHE A 91 2.42 10.41 11.18
N ALA A 92 1.88 9.42 11.90
CA ALA A 92 1.06 8.37 11.34
C ALA A 92 0.04 7.83 12.34
N THR A 93 -0.93 7.08 11.86
CA THR A 93 -1.86 6.29 12.67
C THR A 93 -1.14 5.15 13.41
N PRO A 94 -1.71 4.53 14.45
CA PRO A 94 -0.98 3.61 15.32
C PRO A 94 -0.27 2.47 14.60
N LEU A 95 -0.96 1.74 13.71
CA LEU A 95 -0.36 0.61 13.01
C LEU A 95 0.68 1.07 11.98
N ALA A 96 0.38 2.13 11.22
CA ALA A 96 1.31 2.71 10.25
C ALA A 96 2.60 3.22 10.94
N ALA A 97 2.46 3.91 12.09
CA ALA A 97 3.60 4.37 12.88
C ALA A 97 4.45 3.20 13.39
N ALA A 98 3.82 2.11 13.81
CA ALA A 98 4.54 0.94 14.31
C ALA A 98 5.31 0.22 13.21
N PHE A 99 4.70 0.00 12.03
CA PHE A 99 5.38 -0.59 10.88
C PHE A 99 6.54 0.29 10.41
N ALA A 100 6.32 1.60 10.29
CA ALA A 100 7.37 2.54 9.92
C ALA A 100 8.53 2.54 10.94
N ASN A 101 8.22 2.55 12.24
CA ASN A 101 9.24 2.52 13.30
C ASN A 101 10.01 1.20 13.34
N ASP A 102 9.35 0.05 13.11
CA ASP A 102 10.03 -1.24 13.03
C ASP A 102 11.01 -1.27 11.85
N LYS A 103 10.58 -0.79 10.69
CA LYS A 103 11.41 -0.65 9.50
C LYS A 103 12.60 0.30 9.74
N LEU A 104 12.38 1.47 10.32
CA LEU A 104 13.44 2.42 10.66
C LEU A 104 14.47 1.83 11.63
N LYS A 105 14.02 1.02 12.59
CA LYS A 105 14.89 0.30 13.53
C LYS A 105 15.76 -0.74 12.83
N GLU A 106 15.21 -1.49 11.88
CA GLU A 106 15.96 -2.48 11.09
C GLU A 106 17.15 -1.85 10.36
N PHE A 107 16.97 -0.67 9.81
CA PHE A 107 18.01 0.10 9.12
C PHE A 107 18.83 1.00 10.05
N ASN A 108 18.74 0.81 11.38
CA ASN A 108 19.49 1.56 12.40
C ASN A 108 19.34 3.08 12.34
N THR A 109 18.24 3.59 11.78
CA THR A 109 18.00 5.02 11.78
C THR A 109 17.47 5.51 13.14
N LYS A 110 17.91 6.70 13.56
CA LYS A 110 17.48 7.34 14.83
C LYS A 110 16.12 8.04 14.71
N ARG A 111 15.60 8.17 13.48
CA ARG A 111 14.33 8.83 13.21
C ARG A 111 13.17 8.04 13.81
N ARG A 112 12.12 8.73 14.19
CA ARG A 112 10.91 8.12 14.73
C ARG A 112 9.67 8.75 14.15
N VAL A 113 8.65 7.91 13.97
CA VAL A 113 7.30 8.30 13.57
C VAL A 113 6.46 8.42 14.84
N GLU A 114 5.85 9.60 15.03
CA GLU A 114 4.94 9.88 16.13
C GLU A 114 3.54 9.33 15.81
N THR A 115 2.94 8.67 16.82
CA THR A 115 1.59 8.13 16.68
C THR A 115 0.55 9.23 16.92
N VAL A 116 -0.42 9.34 16.01
CA VAL A 116 -1.60 10.18 16.13
C VAL A 116 -2.85 9.31 16.03
N LYS A 117 -3.68 9.35 17.05
CA LYS A 117 -4.96 8.61 17.07
C LYS A 117 -6.03 9.38 16.33
N PHE A 118 -7.00 8.69 15.77
CA PHE A 118 -8.11 9.29 15.03
C PHE A 118 -8.97 10.29 15.82
N ASN A 119 -8.97 10.19 17.15
CA ASN A 119 -9.71 11.08 18.04
C ASN A 119 -8.83 12.17 18.68
N ASP A 120 -7.54 12.21 18.32
CA ASP A 120 -6.67 13.32 18.76
C ASP A 120 -7.14 14.63 18.11
N PRO A 121 -6.93 15.76 18.77
CA PRO A 121 -7.21 17.05 18.20
C PRO A 121 -6.35 17.30 16.94
N GLU A 122 -6.84 18.18 16.08
CA GLU A 122 -6.09 18.65 14.90
C GLU A 122 -4.67 19.08 15.32
N LYS A 123 -3.66 18.57 14.62
CA LYS A 123 -2.25 18.92 14.85
C LYS A 123 -1.80 20.00 13.87
N ARG A 124 -0.81 20.78 14.29
CA ARG A 124 -0.20 21.83 13.48
C ARG A 124 1.28 21.61 13.28
N VAL A 125 1.73 21.79 12.03
CA VAL A 125 3.13 21.76 11.61
C VAL A 125 3.41 22.94 10.67
N GLY A 126 4.18 23.91 11.15
CA GLY A 126 4.38 25.15 10.39
C GLY A 126 3.08 25.86 10.05
N ASN A 127 2.87 26.15 8.78
CA ASN A 127 1.66 26.79 8.23
C ASN A 127 0.52 25.81 7.91
N PHE A 128 0.71 24.51 8.19
CA PHE A 128 -0.26 23.46 7.92
C PHE A 128 -0.89 22.96 9.22
N SER A 129 -2.17 22.66 9.18
CA SER A 129 -2.84 21.87 10.22
C SER A 129 -3.44 20.63 9.58
N PHE A 130 -3.48 19.51 10.30
CA PHE A 130 -3.99 18.27 9.74
C PHE A 130 -4.76 17.43 10.76
N SER A 131 -5.64 16.59 10.25
CA SER A 131 -6.30 15.52 10.99
C SER A 131 -6.43 14.27 10.13
N PHE A 132 -6.26 13.11 10.77
CA PHE A 132 -6.48 11.81 10.12
C PHE A 132 -7.96 11.44 10.19
N ILE A 133 -8.49 10.93 9.07
CA ILE A 133 -9.86 10.47 8.91
C ILE A 133 -9.82 8.97 8.64
N PRO A 134 -10.38 8.09 9.52
CA PRO A 134 -10.33 6.66 9.32
C PRO A 134 -11.14 6.24 8.10
N VAL A 135 -10.54 5.42 7.26
CA VAL A 135 -11.17 4.77 6.11
C VAL A 135 -10.82 3.28 6.11
N THR A 136 -11.63 2.48 5.43
CA THR A 136 -11.34 1.06 5.22
C THR A 136 -10.43 0.85 4.02
N HIS A 137 -9.51 -0.09 4.15
CA HIS A 137 -8.60 -0.56 3.11
C HIS A 137 -8.19 -2.00 3.41
N SER A 138 -7.18 -2.55 2.73
CA SER A 138 -6.65 -3.91 2.98
C SER A 138 -5.80 -4.01 4.25
N ILE A 139 -5.43 -2.90 4.86
CA ILE A 139 -4.69 -2.81 6.13
C ILE A 139 -5.45 -1.98 7.16
N PRO A 140 -5.50 -2.38 8.44
CA PRO A 140 -6.12 -1.59 9.50
C PRO A 140 -5.45 -0.22 9.68
N ASP A 141 -6.19 0.70 10.28
CA ASP A 141 -5.77 2.08 10.57
C ASP A 141 -5.37 2.91 9.34
N THR A 142 -5.87 2.55 8.15
CA THR A 142 -5.75 3.40 6.96
C THR A 142 -6.49 4.71 7.17
N SER A 143 -5.91 5.79 6.68
CA SER A 143 -6.45 7.13 6.85
C SER A 143 -6.38 7.96 5.59
N HIS A 144 -7.41 8.75 5.37
CA HIS A 144 -7.31 9.99 4.60
C HIS A 144 -6.82 11.13 5.49
N ILE A 145 -6.33 12.21 4.90
CA ILE A 145 -5.81 13.35 5.65
C ILE A 145 -6.53 14.62 5.23
N PHE A 146 -7.16 15.31 6.19
CA PHE A 146 -7.68 16.64 5.96
C PHE A 146 -6.61 17.67 6.33
N ILE A 147 -6.10 18.41 5.34
CA ILE A 147 -5.00 19.36 5.47
C ILE A 147 -5.56 20.78 5.30
N LYS A 148 -5.42 21.61 6.33
CA LYS A 148 -5.76 23.02 6.27
C LYS A 148 -4.53 23.86 6.00
N THR A 149 -4.66 24.78 5.08
CA THR A 149 -3.60 25.70 4.67
C THR A 149 -4.13 27.14 4.59
N PRO A 150 -3.27 28.15 4.55
CA PRO A 150 -3.71 29.54 4.37
C PRO A 150 -4.42 29.83 3.04
N ILE A 151 -4.32 28.94 2.05
CA ILE A 151 -4.95 29.08 0.73
C ILE A 151 -6.31 28.39 0.67
N GLY A 152 -6.55 27.40 1.53
CA GLY A 152 -7.76 26.60 1.58
C GLY A 152 -7.47 25.18 2.06
N ASN A 153 -8.49 24.37 2.14
CA ASN A 153 -8.39 23.02 2.67
C ASN A 153 -8.18 22.02 1.53
N PHE A 154 -7.29 21.05 1.77
CA PHE A 154 -7.03 19.93 0.90
C PHE A 154 -7.52 18.64 1.57
N TYR A 155 -8.16 17.80 0.82
CA TYR A 155 -8.50 16.44 1.25
C TYR A 155 -7.57 15.48 0.51
N HIS A 156 -6.60 14.91 1.22
CA HIS A 156 -5.70 13.90 0.68
C HIS A 156 -6.31 12.53 0.91
N GLY A 157 -7.04 12.05 -0.10
CA GLY A 157 -7.71 10.77 -0.12
C GLY A 157 -6.80 9.72 -0.73
N SER A 158 -5.99 9.09 0.10
CA SER A 158 -5.13 7.96 -0.27
C SER A 158 -5.96 6.71 -0.55
N ASP A 159 -5.35 5.54 -0.50
CA ASP A 159 -5.97 4.25 -0.77
C ASP A 159 -7.16 3.99 0.14
N PHE A 160 -8.28 3.58 -0.42
CA PHE A 160 -9.48 3.29 0.33
C PHE A 160 -10.46 2.39 -0.43
N LYS A 161 -11.34 1.75 0.31
CA LYS A 161 -12.66 1.30 -0.12
C LYS A 161 -13.70 1.71 0.92
N PHE A 162 -14.98 1.66 0.62
CA PHE A 162 -16.04 1.87 1.61
C PHE A 162 -16.70 0.53 1.95
N ASP A 163 -16.12 -0.15 2.93
CA ASP A 163 -16.64 -1.41 3.44
C ASP A 163 -17.49 -1.17 4.70
N ASP A 164 -18.79 -1.45 4.61
CA ASP A 164 -19.71 -1.28 5.72
C ASP A 164 -19.71 -2.46 6.70
N THR A 165 -19.06 -3.56 6.33
CA THR A 165 -18.91 -4.77 7.13
C THR A 165 -17.47 -5.27 7.13
N PRO A 166 -16.47 -4.40 7.45
CA PRO A 166 -15.07 -4.82 7.44
C PRO A 166 -14.83 -5.90 8.50
N TYR A 167 -13.92 -6.81 8.21
CA TYR A 167 -13.64 -7.96 9.08
C TYR A 167 -13.28 -7.56 10.52
N ASP A 168 -12.54 -6.48 10.71
CA ASP A 168 -12.15 -5.98 12.04
C ASP A 168 -13.23 -5.11 12.73
N GLY A 169 -14.37 -4.89 12.07
CA GLY A 169 -15.48 -4.07 12.56
C GLY A 169 -15.22 -2.56 12.55
N LYS A 170 -14.04 -2.09 12.11
CA LYS A 170 -13.68 -0.67 12.09
C LYS A 170 -14.08 -0.04 10.75
N LYS A 171 -15.23 0.60 10.74
CA LYS A 171 -15.79 1.25 9.54
C LYS A 171 -15.14 2.59 9.22
N THR A 172 -15.29 3.02 7.97
CA THR A 172 -15.03 4.40 7.56
C THR A 172 -15.85 5.40 8.37
N ASP A 173 -15.21 6.49 8.79
CA ASP A 173 -15.89 7.60 9.49
C ASP A 173 -16.48 8.58 8.46
N TYR A 174 -17.64 8.22 7.91
CA TYR A 174 -18.35 9.06 6.94
C TYR A 174 -18.66 10.46 7.47
N ALA A 175 -18.95 10.57 8.77
CA ALA A 175 -19.26 11.86 9.39
C ALA A 175 -18.07 12.82 9.36
N LYS A 176 -16.84 12.32 9.57
CA LYS A 176 -15.62 13.13 9.44
C LYS A 176 -15.37 13.53 7.98
N ILE A 177 -15.64 12.65 7.01
CA ILE A 177 -15.52 12.99 5.58
C ILE A 177 -16.51 14.11 5.22
N GLU A 178 -17.77 13.97 5.59
CA GLU A 178 -18.78 15.00 5.35
C GLU A 178 -18.46 16.32 6.03
N LYS A 179 -17.92 16.27 7.27
CA LYS A 179 -17.48 17.47 8.00
C LYS A 179 -16.35 18.18 7.25
N ALA A 180 -15.41 17.46 6.64
CA ALA A 180 -14.39 18.05 5.79
C ALA A 180 -15.00 18.72 4.55
N GLY A 181 -16.00 18.10 3.93
CA GLY A 181 -16.78 18.70 2.83
C GLY A 181 -17.50 19.98 3.24
N VAL A 182 -18.17 19.99 4.40
CA VAL A 182 -18.86 21.18 4.94
C VAL A 182 -17.88 22.30 5.27
N ALA A 183 -16.68 21.98 5.77
CA ALA A 183 -15.63 22.97 6.04
C ALA A 183 -15.09 23.64 4.76
N GLY A 184 -15.46 23.13 3.59
CA GLY A 184 -15.04 23.62 2.28
C GLY A 184 -13.69 23.06 1.85
N THR A 185 -13.70 22.15 0.87
CA THR A 185 -12.49 21.53 0.30
C THR A 185 -12.14 22.20 -1.02
N LEU A 186 -10.93 22.77 -1.10
CA LEU A 186 -10.41 23.38 -2.31
C LEU A 186 -10.03 22.31 -3.34
N CYS A 187 -9.33 21.28 -2.90
CA CYS A 187 -8.89 20.18 -3.76
C CYS A 187 -9.01 18.84 -3.05
N LEU A 188 -9.55 17.84 -3.76
CA LEU A 188 -9.50 16.42 -3.39
C LEU A 188 -8.44 15.75 -4.24
N LEU A 189 -7.44 15.16 -3.57
CA LEU A 189 -6.59 14.15 -4.16
C LEU A 189 -7.23 12.79 -3.87
N SER A 190 -7.41 11.95 -4.85
CA SER A 190 -8.17 10.68 -4.66
C SER A 190 -7.46 9.53 -5.32
N ASP A 191 -7.34 8.42 -4.58
CA ASP A 191 -7.11 7.10 -5.19
C ASP A 191 -8.02 6.95 -6.41
N CYS A 192 -7.46 6.47 -7.51
CA CYS A 192 -8.19 6.23 -8.75
C CYS A 192 -8.01 4.81 -9.32
N LEU A 193 -7.33 3.92 -8.60
CA LEU A 193 -6.98 2.58 -9.10
C LEU A 193 -8.20 1.75 -9.50
N GLY A 194 -9.32 1.93 -8.80
CA GLY A 194 -10.58 1.24 -9.11
C GLY A 194 -11.51 1.98 -10.09
N ALA A 195 -11.06 3.07 -10.73
CA ALA A 195 -11.92 3.92 -11.56
C ALA A 195 -12.46 3.27 -12.85
N GLU A 196 -11.89 2.16 -13.27
CA GLU A 196 -12.37 1.37 -14.43
C GLU A 196 -13.36 0.26 -14.02
N ARG A 197 -13.53 0.00 -12.71
CA ARG A 197 -14.40 -1.06 -12.20
C ARG A 197 -15.78 -0.50 -11.86
N GLU A 198 -16.81 -1.06 -12.50
CA GLU A 198 -18.20 -0.69 -12.22
C GLU A 198 -18.67 -1.20 -10.84
N GLY A 199 -19.66 -0.55 -10.27
CA GLY A 199 -20.27 -0.92 -9.01
C GLY A 199 -19.44 -0.56 -7.80
N ARG A 200 -19.52 -1.40 -6.75
CA ARG A 200 -18.81 -1.29 -5.48
C ARG A 200 -17.83 -2.44 -5.30
N THR A 201 -16.75 -2.18 -4.59
CA THR A 201 -15.84 -3.23 -4.14
C THR A 201 -16.53 -4.05 -3.04
N PRO A 202 -16.60 -5.39 -3.15
CA PRO A 202 -17.23 -6.22 -2.14
C PRO A 202 -16.56 -6.12 -0.77
N SER A 203 -17.31 -6.45 0.29
CA SER A 203 -16.72 -6.65 1.61
C SER A 203 -15.85 -7.90 1.65
N ASP A 204 -14.77 -7.86 2.42
CA ASP A 204 -13.90 -9.02 2.62
C ASP A 204 -14.37 -9.98 3.73
N ILE A 205 -15.45 -9.67 4.44
CA ILE A 205 -15.94 -10.46 5.57
C ILE A 205 -16.24 -11.92 5.20
N GLY A 206 -16.73 -12.16 3.99
CA GLY A 206 -17.08 -13.51 3.50
C GLY A 206 -15.89 -14.44 3.21
N LEU A 207 -14.67 -13.91 3.16
CA LEU A 207 -13.50 -14.69 2.76
C LEU A 207 -13.15 -15.80 3.75
N THR A 208 -13.47 -15.63 5.04
CA THR A 208 -13.29 -16.68 6.06
C THR A 208 -14.04 -17.97 5.70
N GLU A 209 -15.25 -17.85 5.15
CA GLU A 209 -16.06 -19.00 4.73
C GLU A 209 -15.46 -19.72 3.51
N HIS A 210 -14.87 -18.96 2.58
CA HIS A 210 -14.19 -19.55 1.43
C HIS A 210 -12.94 -20.33 1.86
N PHE A 211 -12.14 -19.78 2.77
CA PHE A 211 -11.01 -20.51 3.37
C PHE A 211 -11.48 -21.75 4.15
N ASP A 212 -12.53 -21.64 4.95
CA ASP A 212 -13.10 -22.79 5.71
C ASP A 212 -13.51 -23.91 4.78
N ARG A 213 -14.22 -23.61 3.70
CA ARG A 213 -14.66 -24.59 2.69
C ARG A 213 -13.48 -25.31 2.03
N GLU A 214 -12.50 -24.57 1.55
CA GLU A 214 -11.34 -25.12 0.86
C GLU A 214 -10.43 -25.91 1.81
N MET A 215 -10.28 -25.48 3.07
CA MET A 215 -9.51 -26.20 4.09
C MET A 215 -10.12 -27.55 4.45
N LYS A 216 -11.45 -27.69 4.44
CA LYS A 216 -12.14 -28.96 4.71
C LYS A 216 -11.83 -30.03 3.68
N GLU A 217 -11.63 -29.64 2.43
CA GLU A 217 -11.33 -30.55 1.31
C GLU A 217 -9.84 -30.87 1.20
N CYS A 218 -8.97 -30.05 1.80
CA CYS A 218 -7.53 -30.19 1.71
C CYS A 218 -7.00 -31.34 2.58
N ARG A 219 -6.39 -32.35 1.96
CA ARG A 219 -5.81 -33.52 2.65
C ARG A 219 -4.36 -33.33 3.08
N GLY A 220 -3.64 -32.38 2.47
CA GLY A 220 -2.27 -32.02 2.77
C GLY A 220 -2.17 -30.71 3.57
N LYS A 221 -1.04 -30.00 3.44
CA LYS A 221 -0.85 -28.65 3.96
C LYS A 221 -1.74 -27.67 3.20
N PHE A 222 -2.36 -26.76 3.92
CA PHE A 222 -3.06 -25.62 3.34
C PHE A 222 -2.10 -24.42 3.32
N ILE A 223 -1.69 -24.00 2.15
CA ILE A 223 -0.67 -22.96 1.97
C ILE A 223 -1.38 -21.72 1.40
N VAL A 224 -1.27 -20.58 2.09
CA VAL A 224 -1.85 -19.32 1.62
C VAL A 224 -0.75 -18.29 1.46
N THR A 225 -0.73 -17.64 0.29
CA THR A 225 0.10 -16.48 0.08
C THR A 225 -0.74 -15.22 -0.03
N THR A 226 -0.30 -14.14 0.62
CA THR A 226 -0.98 -12.84 0.66
C THR A 226 0.03 -11.74 0.97
N TYR A 227 -0.39 -10.47 0.86
CA TYR A 227 0.42 -9.34 1.32
C TYR A 227 0.68 -9.43 2.82
N SER A 228 1.93 -9.26 3.23
CA SER A 228 2.33 -9.38 4.64
C SER A 228 1.71 -8.32 5.55
N SER A 229 1.25 -7.21 4.99
CA SER A 229 0.58 -6.10 5.66
C SER A 229 -0.95 -6.26 5.75
N ASN A 230 -1.56 -7.20 5.02
CA ASN A 230 -3.01 -7.44 5.08
C ASN A 230 -3.41 -8.20 6.35
N ILE A 231 -3.42 -7.50 7.47
CA ILE A 231 -3.66 -8.09 8.80
C ILE A 231 -5.06 -8.67 8.92
N SER A 232 -6.06 -8.07 8.29
CA SER A 232 -7.43 -8.62 8.26
C SER A 232 -7.44 -10.00 7.61
N ARG A 233 -6.73 -10.16 6.48
CA ARG A 233 -6.61 -11.45 5.79
C ARG A 233 -5.86 -12.48 6.63
N LEU A 234 -4.79 -12.09 7.33
CA LEU A 234 -4.09 -12.99 8.25
C LEU A 234 -5.03 -13.50 9.34
N ASN A 235 -5.84 -12.63 9.95
CA ASN A 235 -6.85 -13.02 10.94
C ASN A 235 -7.90 -13.99 10.38
N GLN A 236 -8.39 -13.76 9.16
CA GLN A 236 -9.35 -14.63 8.47
C GLN A 236 -8.79 -16.03 8.23
N ILE A 237 -7.53 -16.12 7.79
CA ILE A 237 -6.83 -17.39 7.58
C ILE A 237 -6.64 -18.13 8.92
N ILE A 238 -6.25 -17.41 9.98
CA ILE A 238 -6.09 -17.96 11.33
C ILE A 238 -7.41 -18.52 11.86
N GLU A 239 -8.50 -17.76 11.73
CA GLU A 239 -9.84 -18.16 12.16
C GLU A 239 -10.31 -19.43 11.42
N ALA A 240 -10.20 -19.46 10.11
CA ALA A 240 -10.53 -20.63 9.31
C ALA A 240 -9.67 -21.85 9.66
N SER A 241 -8.37 -21.64 9.93
CA SER A 241 -7.45 -22.70 10.36
C SER A 241 -7.88 -23.31 11.70
N LEU A 242 -8.20 -22.48 12.67
CA LEU A 242 -8.70 -22.91 13.97
C LEU A 242 -9.97 -23.75 13.87
N LYS A 243 -10.93 -23.29 13.08
CA LYS A 243 -12.20 -23.96 12.85
C LYS A 243 -11.98 -25.37 12.26
N ASN A 244 -10.93 -25.55 11.47
CA ASN A 244 -10.56 -26.84 10.85
C ASN A 244 -9.53 -27.65 11.68
N GLY A 245 -9.23 -27.22 12.91
CA GLY A 245 -8.27 -27.91 13.79
C GLY A 245 -6.86 -27.94 13.23
N ARG A 246 -6.48 -26.90 12.46
CA ARG A 246 -5.15 -26.72 11.88
C ARG A 246 -4.34 -25.75 12.73
N ARG A 247 -3.04 -25.95 12.79
CA ARG A 247 -2.07 -25.03 13.37
C ARG A 247 -1.49 -24.13 12.26
N VAL A 248 -1.04 -22.95 12.63
CA VAL A 248 -0.57 -21.92 11.68
C VAL A 248 0.93 -21.73 11.82
N CYS A 249 1.64 -21.75 10.69
CA CYS A 249 3.04 -21.38 10.59
C CYS A 249 3.22 -20.24 9.61
N PHE A 250 4.01 -19.23 10.00
CA PHE A 250 4.36 -18.10 9.15
C PHE A 250 5.72 -18.34 8.50
N VAL A 251 5.80 -18.15 7.19
CA VAL A 251 7.01 -18.42 6.39
C VAL A 251 7.38 -17.19 5.57
N GLY A 252 8.52 -16.60 5.87
CA GLY A 252 9.04 -15.38 5.22
C GLY A 252 9.27 -14.23 6.20
N ARG A 253 10.37 -13.51 6.00
CA ARG A 253 10.84 -12.46 6.92
C ARG A 253 9.82 -11.34 7.13
N SER A 254 9.26 -10.79 6.05
CA SER A 254 8.28 -9.71 6.11
C SER A 254 7.01 -10.11 6.86
N LEU A 255 6.47 -11.32 6.63
CA LEU A 255 5.32 -11.84 7.35
C LEU A 255 5.58 -12.00 8.84
N ILE A 256 6.74 -12.54 9.23
CA ILE A 256 7.11 -12.74 10.63
C ILE A 256 7.21 -11.38 11.35
N LYS A 257 7.82 -10.38 10.73
CA LYS A 257 7.93 -9.03 11.30
C LYS A 257 6.57 -8.35 11.45
N ASN A 258 5.80 -8.28 10.37
CA ASN A 258 4.49 -7.64 10.40
C ASN A 258 3.53 -8.33 11.38
N LYS A 259 3.59 -9.68 11.46
CA LYS A 259 2.88 -10.47 12.45
C LYS A 259 3.20 -10.02 13.88
N GLU A 260 4.47 -9.88 14.24
CA GLU A 260 4.87 -9.50 15.59
C GLU A 260 4.41 -8.07 15.93
N VAL A 261 4.59 -7.12 15.02
CA VAL A 261 4.12 -5.74 15.21
C VAL A 261 2.62 -5.71 15.41
N ALA A 262 1.85 -6.39 14.54
CA ALA A 262 0.40 -6.42 14.60
C ALA A 262 -0.11 -7.13 15.88
N ARG A 263 0.54 -8.22 16.29
CA ARG A 263 0.22 -8.94 17.53
C ARG A 263 0.44 -8.06 18.76
N ASN A 264 1.57 -7.39 18.84
CA ASN A 264 1.93 -6.52 19.98
C ASN A 264 0.96 -5.35 20.17
N LEU A 265 0.36 -4.87 19.08
CA LEU A 265 -0.64 -3.81 19.09
C LEU A 265 -2.09 -4.34 19.22
N GLY A 266 -2.30 -5.65 19.25
CA GLY A 266 -3.62 -6.26 19.36
C GLY A 266 -4.44 -6.28 18.07
N TYR A 267 -3.82 -6.05 16.89
CA TYR A 267 -4.50 -6.18 15.59
C TYR A 267 -4.53 -7.61 15.07
N LEU A 268 -3.63 -8.49 15.55
CA LEU A 268 -3.59 -9.89 15.13
C LEU A 268 -4.01 -10.81 16.29
N ASN A 269 -5.06 -11.60 16.08
CA ASN A 269 -5.63 -12.54 17.06
C ASN A 269 -4.97 -13.93 16.96
N LEU A 270 -3.66 -13.99 17.20
CA LEU A 270 -2.90 -15.24 17.15
C LEU A 270 -2.53 -15.72 18.56
N LYS A 271 -3.14 -16.82 19.00
CA LYS A 271 -2.78 -17.47 20.27
C LYS A 271 -1.51 -18.30 20.08
N LYS A 272 -0.64 -18.34 21.10
CA LYS A 272 0.64 -19.06 21.05
C LYS A 272 0.51 -20.57 20.85
N ASP A 273 -0.56 -21.16 21.36
CA ASP A 273 -0.81 -22.60 21.25
C ASP A 273 -1.20 -23.08 19.85
N ILE A 274 -1.53 -22.15 18.95
CA ILE A 274 -1.91 -22.43 17.56
C ILE A 274 -0.74 -22.23 16.61
N GLU A 275 0.20 -21.38 16.98
CA GLU A 275 1.39 -21.07 16.17
C GLU A 275 2.39 -22.23 16.26
N VAL A 276 2.98 -22.57 15.11
CA VAL A 276 4.03 -23.57 14.98
C VAL A 276 5.24 -22.90 14.38
N GLU A 277 6.39 -23.07 15.01
CA GLU A 277 7.67 -22.64 14.45
C GLU A 277 8.06 -23.51 13.24
N ILE A 278 8.76 -22.92 12.30
CA ILE A 278 9.06 -23.56 11.01
C ILE A 278 9.89 -24.87 11.16
N ASP A 279 10.78 -24.94 12.11
CA ASP A 279 11.61 -26.12 12.39
C ASP A 279 10.83 -27.27 13.05
N ALA A 280 9.68 -26.94 13.66
CA ALA A 280 8.76 -27.89 14.27
C ALA A 280 7.73 -28.50 13.31
N LEU A 281 7.64 -28.03 12.05
CA LEU A 281 6.66 -28.52 11.07
C LEU A 281 6.68 -30.05 10.91
N LYS A 282 7.88 -30.65 10.91
CA LYS A 282 8.09 -32.10 10.80
C LYS A 282 7.40 -32.94 11.92
N ASN A 283 7.04 -32.31 13.01
CA ASN A 283 6.38 -32.97 14.16
C ASN A 283 4.86 -32.97 14.02
N HIS A 284 4.31 -32.41 12.95
CA HIS A 284 2.87 -32.29 12.72
C HIS A 284 2.46 -33.00 11.42
N GLN A 285 1.24 -33.54 11.41
CA GLN A 285 0.65 -34.09 10.19
C GLN A 285 0.32 -32.94 9.21
N ASP A 286 0.57 -33.14 7.91
CA ASP A 286 0.36 -32.11 6.88
C ASP A 286 -1.07 -31.56 6.87
N ASN A 287 -2.08 -32.42 7.02
CA ASN A 287 -3.49 -32.02 7.08
C ASN A 287 -3.88 -31.26 8.37
N LYS A 288 -2.95 -31.04 9.27
CA LYS A 288 -3.10 -30.22 10.49
C LYS A 288 -2.31 -28.92 10.43
N LEU A 289 -1.76 -28.59 9.27
CA LEU A 289 -0.94 -27.40 9.06
C LEU A 289 -1.59 -26.45 8.06
N THR A 290 -1.61 -25.17 8.43
CA THR A 290 -1.80 -24.03 7.52
C THR A 290 -0.50 -23.23 7.49
N LEU A 291 0.07 -23.04 6.31
CA LEU A 291 1.27 -22.21 6.11
C LEU A 291 0.85 -20.88 5.49
N ILE A 292 1.18 -19.77 6.13
CA ILE A 292 1.02 -18.43 5.55
C ILE A 292 2.39 -18.01 5.04
N VAL A 293 2.53 -17.83 3.72
CA VAL A 293 3.82 -17.74 3.04
C VAL A 293 3.96 -16.42 2.31
N ALA A 294 5.08 -15.72 2.48
CA ALA A 294 5.42 -14.52 1.73
C ALA A 294 5.84 -14.86 0.28
N GLY A 295 5.58 -13.94 -0.65
CA GLY A 295 6.00 -14.08 -2.06
C GLY A 295 4.85 -14.18 -3.04
N SER A 296 3.70 -13.57 -2.73
CA SER A 296 2.50 -13.57 -3.59
C SER A 296 2.70 -12.86 -4.93
N GLN A 297 3.77 -12.06 -5.08
CA GLN A 297 4.07 -11.29 -6.28
C GLN A 297 5.17 -11.93 -7.15
N GLY A 298 5.56 -13.17 -6.86
CA GLY A 298 6.52 -13.92 -7.68
C GLY A 298 7.98 -13.51 -7.52
N GLN A 299 8.34 -12.69 -6.52
CA GLN A 299 9.71 -12.25 -6.32
C GLN A 299 10.68 -13.44 -6.24
N GLU A 300 11.80 -13.36 -6.94
CA GLU A 300 12.75 -14.45 -7.20
C GLU A 300 13.26 -15.16 -5.94
N ASN A 301 13.59 -14.40 -4.90
CA ASN A 301 14.12 -14.94 -3.64
C ASN A 301 13.03 -15.09 -2.54
N SER A 302 11.76 -14.97 -2.89
CA SER A 302 10.68 -15.07 -1.91
C SER A 302 10.55 -16.48 -1.33
N ALA A 303 9.92 -16.57 -0.16
CA ALA A 303 9.70 -17.86 0.48
C ALA A 303 8.88 -18.82 -0.41
N LEU A 304 7.82 -18.32 -1.08
CA LEU A 304 6.98 -19.14 -1.94
C LEU A 304 7.73 -19.60 -3.20
N THR A 305 8.52 -18.73 -3.84
CA THR A 305 9.33 -19.08 -5.02
C THR A 305 10.35 -20.15 -4.67
N ARG A 306 11.03 -20.03 -3.52
CA ARG A 306 11.96 -21.06 -3.04
C ARG A 306 11.26 -22.38 -2.72
N ILE A 307 10.04 -22.35 -2.21
CA ILE A 307 9.22 -23.55 -1.98
C ILE A 307 8.85 -24.19 -3.34
N ALA A 308 8.42 -23.39 -4.31
CA ALA A 308 8.07 -23.84 -5.65
C ALA A 308 9.25 -24.52 -6.36
N ASN A 309 10.45 -23.97 -6.24
CA ASN A 309 11.69 -24.54 -6.79
C ASN A 309 12.21 -25.77 -6.02
N GLY A 310 11.66 -26.05 -4.84
CA GLY A 310 12.14 -27.13 -3.96
C GLY A 310 13.39 -26.76 -3.16
N GLU A 311 13.76 -25.50 -3.12
CA GLU A 311 14.95 -24.95 -2.47
C GLU A 311 14.73 -24.58 -1.00
N HIS A 312 13.46 -24.50 -0.56
CA HIS A 312 13.19 -24.17 0.83
C HIS A 312 13.60 -25.32 1.75
N ARG A 313 14.36 -25.02 2.80
CA ARG A 313 14.93 -26.03 3.70
C ARG A 313 13.88 -26.88 4.41
N ASP A 314 12.86 -26.22 4.97
CA ASP A 314 11.93 -26.83 5.92
C ASP A 314 10.56 -27.17 5.31
N VAL A 315 10.20 -26.54 4.18
CA VAL A 315 8.89 -26.76 3.52
C VAL A 315 9.09 -27.47 2.20
N LYS A 316 8.49 -28.66 2.08
CA LYS A 316 8.45 -29.46 0.84
C LYS A 316 6.99 -29.65 0.41
N LEU A 317 6.71 -29.40 -0.88
CA LEU A 317 5.38 -29.60 -1.46
C LEU A 317 5.07 -31.08 -1.68
N ARG A 318 3.80 -31.44 -1.54
CA ARG A 318 3.22 -32.75 -1.84
C ARG A 318 1.96 -32.60 -2.69
N GLU A 319 1.57 -33.64 -3.41
CA GLU A 319 0.40 -33.63 -4.30
C GLU A 319 -0.93 -33.28 -3.60
N ASP A 320 -1.08 -33.69 -2.33
CA ASP A 320 -2.27 -33.39 -1.52
C ASP A 320 -2.31 -31.96 -0.95
N ASP A 321 -1.25 -31.17 -1.14
CA ASP A 321 -1.19 -29.77 -0.69
C ASP A 321 -2.06 -28.88 -1.58
N VAL A 322 -2.66 -27.86 -0.97
CA VAL A 322 -3.44 -26.82 -1.65
C VAL A 322 -2.74 -25.47 -1.44
N ILE A 323 -2.52 -24.73 -2.51
CA ILE A 323 -1.92 -23.41 -2.48
C ILE A 323 -2.94 -22.39 -2.94
N VAL A 324 -3.21 -21.38 -2.12
CA VAL A 324 -4.15 -20.29 -2.38
C VAL A 324 -3.42 -18.96 -2.49
N PHE A 325 -3.53 -18.29 -3.61
CA PHE A 325 -3.15 -16.90 -3.78
C PHE A 325 -4.32 -16.01 -3.33
N SER A 326 -4.15 -15.38 -2.18
CA SER A 326 -5.12 -14.45 -1.61
C SER A 326 -4.68 -13.00 -1.83
N SER A 327 -4.26 -12.72 -3.05
CA SER A 327 -3.87 -11.42 -3.58
C SER A 327 -3.96 -11.44 -5.09
N ASP A 328 -4.23 -10.29 -5.69
CA ASP A 328 -4.06 -10.10 -7.13
C ASP A 328 -2.61 -9.70 -7.44
N PRO A 329 -2.13 -9.91 -8.66
CA PRO A 329 -0.88 -9.31 -9.11
C PRO A 329 -0.94 -7.79 -9.03
N ILE A 330 0.11 -7.17 -8.49
CA ILE A 330 0.31 -5.73 -8.64
C ILE A 330 0.56 -5.44 -10.13
N PRO A 331 -0.02 -4.37 -10.71
CA PRO A 331 0.24 -4.03 -12.09
C PRO A 331 1.74 -4.00 -12.42
N GLY A 332 2.17 -4.84 -13.37
CA GLY A 332 3.57 -5.08 -13.72
C GLY A 332 4.16 -6.40 -13.26
N ASN A 333 3.56 -7.08 -12.26
CA ASN A 333 4.04 -8.36 -11.73
C ASN A 333 3.28 -9.57 -12.27
N GLU A 334 2.42 -9.38 -13.27
CA GLU A 334 1.56 -10.44 -13.79
C GLU A 334 2.36 -11.64 -14.28
N THR A 335 3.45 -11.40 -15.02
CA THR A 335 4.31 -12.45 -15.58
C THR A 335 4.91 -13.31 -14.49
N SER A 336 5.60 -12.73 -13.52
CA SER A 336 6.25 -13.44 -12.41
C SER A 336 5.26 -14.24 -11.57
N VAL A 337 4.06 -13.68 -11.33
CA VAL A 337 3.01 -14.40 -10.58
C VAL A 337 2.52 -15.62 -11.34
N TYR A 338 2.27 -15.50 -12.65
CA TYR A 338 1.80 -16.66 -13.44
C TYR A 338 2.89 -17.70 -13.67
N GLU A 339 4.15 -17.33 -13.83
CA GLU A 339 5.29 -18.25 -13.86
C GLU A 339 5.43 -19.04 -12.55
N LEU A 340 5.24 -18.36 -11.42
CA LEU A 340 5.22 -19.02 -10.12
C LEU A 340 4.04 -20.01 -10.00
N VAL A 341 2.84 -19.63 -10.45
CA VAL A 341 1.66 -20.50 -10.48
C VAL A 341 1.94 -21.75 -11.34
N ASP A 342 2.54 -21.59 -12.53
CA ASP A 342 2.92 -22.70 -13.40
C ASP A 342 3.94 -23.62 -12.73
N THR A 343 4.94 -23.05 -12.07
CA THR A 343 5.97 -23.81 -11.35
C THR A 343 5.37 -24.65 -10.22
N LEU A 344 4.45 -24.07 -9.43
CA LEU A 344 3.73 -24.76 -8.36
C LEU A 344 2.83 -25.88 -8.93
N THR A 345 2.12 -25.62 -10.04
CA THR A 345 1.25 -26.59 -10.70
C THR A 345 2.05 -27.77 -11.25
N ARG A 346 3.24 -27.55 -11.79
CA ARG A 346 4.16 -28.62 -12.25
C ARG A 346 4.61 -29.54 -11.12
N ARG A 347 4.53 -29.11 -9.85
CA ARG A 347 4.79 -29.97 -8.68
C ARG A 347 3.61 -30.88 -8.31
N GLY A 348 2.50 -30.81 -9.07
CA GLY A 348 1.30 -31.62 -8.84
C GLY A 348 0.36 -31.08 -7.75
N THR A 349 0.62 -29.88 -7.23
CA THR A 349 -0.24 -29.27 -6.20
C THR A 349 -1.46 -28.58 -6.82
N LYS A 350 -2.59 -28.56 -6.10
CA LYS A 350 -3.75 -27.74 -6.46
C LYS A 350 -3.43 -26.28 -6.18
N VAL A 351 -3.44 -25.43 -7.21
CA VAL A 351 -3.21 -23.98 -7.08
C VAL A 351 -4.51 -23.21 -7.35
N VAL A 352 -4.93 -22.41 -6.39
CA VAL A 352 -6.12 -21.55 -6.45
C VAL A 352 -5.68 -20.10 -6.53
N TYR A 353 -6.02 -19.38 -7.59
CA TYR A 353 -5.61 -18.01 -7.85
C TYR A 353 -6.64 -17.26 -8.69
N SER A 354 -6.64 -15.92 -8.65
CA SER A 354 -7.39 -15.08 -9.57
C SER A 354 -6.71 -15.11 -10.96
N PRO A 355 -7.41 -15.25 -12.07
CA PRO A 355 -8.86 -15.17 -12.26
C PRO A 355 -9.60 -16.51 -12.20
N VAL A 356 -8.94 -17.65 -11.90
CA VAL A 356 -9.57 -18.98 -11.88
C VAL A 356 -10.62 -19.07 -10.77
N ASN A 357 -10.32 -18.52 -9.61
CA ASN A 357 -11.28 -18.42 -8.51
C ASN A 357 -11.10 -17.08 -7.78
N ARG A 358 -12.09 -16.20 -7.92
CA ARG A 358 -12.10 -14.86 -7.32
C ARG A 358 -12.55 -14.84 -5.86
N ASP A 359 -12.90 -15.99 -5.28
CA ASP A 359 -13.44 -16.10 -3.92
C ASP A 359 -12.41 -15.82 -2.81
N PHE A 360 -11.12 -15.75 -3.12
CA PHE A 360 -10.05 -15.64 -2.13
C PHE A 360 -9.38 -14.27 -2.06
N HIS A 361 -9.77 -13.34 -2.92
CA HIS A 361 -9.25 -11.98 -2.88
C HIS A 361 -10.35 -10.95 -3.11
N VAL A 362 -10.28 -9.86 -2.37
CA VAL A 362 -11.07 -8.66 -2.57
C VAL A 362 -10.11 -7.48 -2.57
N SER A 363 -10.26 -6.60 -3.55
CA SER A 363 -9.45 -5.39 -3.67
C SER A 363 -9.55 -4.51 -2.42
N GLY A 364 -8.44 -3.87 -2.06
CA GLY A 364 -8.42 -2.80 -1.05
C GLY A 364 -8.91 -1.45 -1.56
N HIS A 365 -9.07 -1.30 -2.90
CA HIS A 365 -9.41 -0.04 -3.55
C HIS A 365 -10.86 0.00 -3.98
N GLY A 366 -11.50 1.16 -3.77
CA GLY A 366 -12.88 1.41 -4.15
C GLY A 366 -13.09 1.42 -5.66
N SER A 367 -14.25 0.94 -6.09
CA SER A 367 -14.72 0.98 -7.48
C SER A 367 -15.47 2.30 -7.77
N LEU A 368 -16.05 2.45 -8.96
CA LEU A 368 -16.67 3.71 -9.41
C LEU A 368 -17.67 4.33 -8.43
N GLU A 369 -18.54 3.50 -7.82
CA GLU A 369 -19.56 4.04 -6.89
C GLU A 369 -18.95 4.59 -5.60
N GLU A 370 -17.85 4.03 -5.12
CA GLU A 370 -17.17 4.50 -3.91
C GLU A 370 -16.37 5.78 -4.19
N LEU A 371 -15.75 5.87 -5.36
CA LEU A 371 -15.09 7.10 -5.83
C LEU A 371 -16.12 8.23 -6.01
N GLU A 372 -17.26 7.94 -6.62
CA GLU A 372 -18.38 8.86 -6.73
C GLU A 372 -18.90 9.32 -5.35
N GLN A 373 -19.05 8.37 -4.42
CA GLN A 373 -19.49 8.65 -3.05
C GLN A 373 -18.52 9.58 -2.34
N LEU A 374 -17.21 9.35 -2.45
CA LEU A 374 -16.18 10.21 -1.85
C LEU A 374 -16.28 11.63 -2.43
N ILE A 375 -16.35 11.78 -3.75
CA ILE A 375 -16.49 13.09 -4.41
C ILE A 375 -17.73 13.83 -3.89
N LYS A 376 -18.88 13.14 -3.79
CA LYS A 376 -20.14 13.72 -3.32
C LYS A 376 -20.11 14.14 -1.85
N MET A 377 -19.41 13.40 -0.98
CA MET A 377 -19.26 13.76 0.43
C MET A 377 -18.29 14.94 0.63
N VAL A 378 -17.14 14.89 -0.04
CA VAL A 378 -16.09 15.92 0.08
C VAL A 378 -16.46 17.22 -0.65
N ARG A 379 -17.21 17.15 -1.74
CA ARG A 379 -17.64 18.31 -2.57
C ARG A 379 -16.50 19.28 -2.90
N PRO A 380 -15.38 18.79 -3.45
CA PRO A 380 -14.20 19.61 -3.70
C PRO A 380 -14.45 20.57 -4.88
N LYS A 381 -13.69 21.70 -4.92
CA LYS A 381 -13.70 22.57 -6.09
C LYS A 381 -12.83 22.04 -7.22
N LYS A 382 -11.77 21.30 -6.89
CA LYS A 382 -10.78 20.74 -7.83
C LYS A 382 -10.49 19.28 -7.46
N LEU A 383 -10.05 18.51 -8.45
CA LEU A 383 -9.80 17.07 -8.33
C LEU A 383 -8.46 16.72 -8.95
N ILE A 384 -7.69 15.88 -8.25
CA ILE A 384 -6.45 15.30 -8.72
C ILE A 384 -6.53 13.79 -8.47
N PRO A 385 -6.66 12.92 -9.48
CA PRO A 385 -6.52 11.48 -9.30
C PRO A 385 -5.05 11.13 -9.02
N ILE A 386 -4.83 10.29 -8.01
CA ILE A 386 -3.52 9.79 -7.58
C ILE A 386 -3.54 8.26 -7.44
N GLY A 387 -2.40 7.63 -7.21
CA GLY A 387 -2.31 6.19 -6.92
C GLY A 387 -2.76 5.31 -8.08
N GLY A 388 -2.56 5.72 -9.33
CA GLY A 388 -3.00 4.96 -10.48
C GLY A 388 -2.27 5.30 -11.77
N GLN A 389 -2.33 4.37 -12.71
CA GLN A 389 -1.82 4.58 -14.07
C GLN A 389 -2.73 5.55 -14.84
N PHE A 390 -2.23 6.11 -15.93
CA PHE A 390 -2.93 7.14 -16.70
C PHE A 390 -4.36 6.73 -17.13
N ARG A 391 -4.59 5.44 -17.46
CA ARG A 391 -5.93 4.95 -17.79
C ARG A 391 -6.91 5.08 -16.63
N HIS A 392 -6.47 4.79 -15.40
CA HIS A 392 -7.29 4.93 -14.19
C HIS A 392 -7.60 6.41 -13.91
N MET A 393 -6.58 7.29 -14.03
CA MET A 393 -6.73 8.72 -13.88
C MET A 393 -7.72 9.29 -14.91
N PHE A 394 -7.66 8.81 -16.15
CA PHE A 394 -8.57 9.22 -17.22
C PHE A 394 -10.01 8.74 -16.95
N ALA A 395 -10.19 7.50 -16.47
CA ALA A 395 -11.49 6.98 -16.08
C ALA A 395 -12.10 7.79 -14.92
N TYR A 396 -11.29 8.13 -13.90
CA TYR A 396 -11.68 9.01 -12.79
C TYR A 396 -12.11 10.40 -13.30
N LYS A 397 -11.39 10.99 -14.26
CA LYS A 397 -11.78 12.26 -14.88
C LYS A 397 -13.14 12.15 -15.57
N LYS A 398 -13.42 11.04 -16.24
CA LYS A 398 -14.72 10.79 -16.87
C LYS A 398 -15.84 10.66 -15.83
N LEU A 399 -15.58 10.04 -14.70
CA LEU A 399 -16.52 9.99 -13.56
C LEU A 399 -16.80 11.42 -13.07
N ALA A 400 -15.79 12.23 -12.83
CA ALA A 400 -15.95 13.60 -12.37
C ALA A 400 -16.75 14.46 -13.38
N GLU A 401 -16.50 14.32 -14.69
CA GLU A 401 -17.28 14.98 -15.74
C GLU A 401 -18.78 14.60 -15.68
N LYS A 402 -19.09 13.31 -15.44
CA LYS A 402 -20.47 12.83 -15.26
C LYS A 402 -21.13 13.45 -14.01
N LEU A 403 -20.36 13.76 -12.97
CA LEU A 403 -20.83 14.42 -11.76
C LEU A 403 -20.94 15.95 -11.90
N GLY A 404 -20.68 16.50 -13.08
CA GLY A 404 -20.86 17.92 -13.40
C GLY A 404 -19.60 18.77 -13.24
N TYR A 405 -18.44 18.20 -12.96
CA TYR A 405 -17.18 18.94 -12.94
C TYR A 405 -16.75 19.32 -14.36
N LYS A 406 -16.22 20.53 -14.51
CA LYS A 406 -15.64 20.94 -15.79
C LYS A 406 -14.31 20.22 -16.03
N LYS A 407 -13.93 20.04 -17.29
CA LYS A 407 -12.62 19.47 -17.66
C LYS A 407 -11.43 20.21 -17.02
N SER A 408 -11.60 21.54 -16.80
CA SER A 408 -10.61 22.41 -16.14
C SER A 408 -10.58 22.28 -14.60
N ASP A 409 -11.45 21.47 -14.00
CA ASP A 409 -11.48 21.26 -12.57
C ASP A 409 -10.82 19.94 -12.17
N VAL A 410 -10.47 19.10 -13.15
CA VAL A 410 -9.81 17.79 -12.96
C VAL A 410 -8.44 17.80 -13.62
N PHE A 411 -7.40 17.71 -12.81
CA PHE A 411 -6.01 17.82 -13.22
C PHE A 411 -5.38 16.43 -13.34
N LEU A 412 -5.08 16.01 -14.56
CA LEU A 412 -4.25 14.84 -14.80
C LEU A 412 -2.80 15.31 -14.83
N MET A 413 -1.99 14.83 -13.93
CA MET A 413 -0.61 15.26 -13.72
C MET A 413 0.37 14.13 -14.06
N ASP A 414 1.63 14.50 -14.17
CA ASP A 414 2.77 13.61 -14.19
C ASP A 414 3.62 13.87 -12.92
N ASP A 415 4.44 12.90 -12.51
CA ASP A 415 5.40 13.08 -11.44
C ASP A 415 6.34 14.26 -11.76
N GLY A 416 6.62 15.08 -10.74
CA GLY A 416 7.42 16.31 -10.86
C GLY A 416 6.66 17.53 -11.40
N GLN A 417 5.44 17.39 -11.89
CA GLN A 417 4.65 18.51 -12.40
C GLN A 417 4.05 19.31 -11.24
N GLU A 418 4.32 20.61 -11.21
CA GLU A 418 3.79 21.51 -10.19
C GLU A 418 2.37 21.98 -10.55
N LEU A 419 1.46 21.98 -9.55
CA LEU A 419 0.16 22.63 -9.64
C LEU A 419 0.09 23.75 -8.61
N ILE A 420 -0.14 25.00 -9.06
CA ILE A 420 -0.14 26.20 -8.23
C ILE A 420 -1.58 26.63 -7.92
N PHE A 421 -1.91 26.70 -6.63
CA PHE A 421 -3.18 27.22 -6.12
C PHE A 421 -3.00 28.66 -5.61
N SER A 422 -3.76 29.59 -6.14
CA SER A 422 -3.72 31.00 -5.75
C SER A 422 -5.09 31.65 -5.88
N ASN A 423 -5.61 32.30 -4.83
CA ASN A 423 -6.82 33.14 -4.84
C ASN A 423 -7.98 32.66 -5.72
N GLY A 424 -8.27 31.34 -5.70
CA GLY A 424 -9.33 30.72 -6.47
C GLY A 424 -8.93 30.25 -7.88
N GLU A 425 -7.72 30.56 -8.34
CA GLU A 425 -7.17 30.04 -9.59
C GLU A 425 -6.23 28.86 -9.34
N VAL A 426 -6.24 27.91 -10.26
CA VAL A 426 -5.33 26.76 -10.27
C VAL A 426 -4.70 26.64 -11.64
N LYS A 427 -3.38 26.57 -11.69
CA LYS A 427 -2.64 26.46 -12.94
C LYS A 427 -1.42 25.58 -12.81
N TYR A 428 -1.02 24.96 -13.91
CA TYR A 428 0.25 24.26 -13.97
C TYR A 428 1.42 25.26 -13.83
N GLY A 429 2.40 24.87 -13.02
CA GLY A 429 3.64 25.59 -12.79
C GLY A 429 4.80 24.99 -13.58
N ARG A 430 5.96 24.96 -12.95
CA ARG A 430 7.17 24.31 -13.48
C ARG A 430 7.05 22.79 -13.45
N THR A 431 7.90 22.11 -14.22
CA THR A 431 8.13 20.67 -14.10
C THR A 431 9.51 20.46 -13.47
N ILE A 432 9.54 19.75 -12.35
CA ILE A 432 10.77 19.32 -11.70
C ILE A 432 11.17 17.98 -12.34
N PRO A 433 12.39 17.84 -12.84
CA PRO A 433 12.86 16.55 -13.33
C PRO A 433 12.83 15.51 -12.23
N VAL A 434 12.13 14.41 -12.45
CA VAL A 434 12.09 13.23 -11.56
C VAL A 434 12.50 12.01 -12.36
N LYS A 435 13.39 11.21 -11.81
CA LYS A 435 13.86 9.96 -12.41
C LYS A 435 13.48 8.77 -11.50
N ASN A 436 13.46 7.57 -12.04
CA ASN A 436 13.44 6.38 -11.23
C ASN A 436 14.81 6.22 -10.53
N VAL A 437 14.81 6.11 -9.23
CA VAL A 437 15.99 5.83 -8.42
C VAL A 437 15.98 4.35 -8.09
N TYR A 438 16.88 3.60 -8.71
CA TYR A 438 17.01 2.16 -8.54
C TYR A 438 17.95 1.85 -7.40
N VAL A 439 17.54 0.98 -6.49
CA VAL A 439 18.30 0.64 -5.29
C VAL A 439 18.37 -0.88 -5.13
N ASP A 440 19.55 -1.37 -4.77
CA ASP A 440 19.74 -2.74 -4.32
C ASP A 440 19.19 -2.90 -2.89
N GLU A 441 18.29 -3.86 -2.66
CA GLU A 441 17.63 -4.06 -1.37
C GLU A 441 18.62 -4.38 -0.24
N LEU A 442 19.72 -5.09 -0.57
CA LEU A 442 20.69 -5.58 0.42
C LEU A 442 21.66 -4.49 0.86
N SER A 443 22.18 -3.70 -0.08
CA SER A 443 23.16 -2.66 0.21
C SER A 443 22.51 -1.30 0.53
N GLY A 444 21.30 -1.05 0.01
CA GLY A 444 20.65 0.25 0.06
C GLY A 444 21.31 1.30 -0.82
N GLU A 445 22.24 0.91 -1.70
CA GLU A 445 22.98 1.81 -2.57
C GLU A 445 22.22 2.08 -3.89
N GLU A 446 22.23 3.34 -4.33
CA GLU A 446 21.72 3.73 -5.65
C GLU A 446 22.60 3.13 -6.75
N LEU A 447 21.95 2.49 -7.73
CA LEU A 447 22.66 1.91 -8.87
C LEU A 447 22.88 2.95 -9.96
N GLU A 448 24.14 3.08 -10.40
CA GLU A 448 24.51 4.03 -11.45
C GLU A 448 23.95 3.62 -12.82
N GLY A 449 23.64 4.61 -13.67
CA GLY A 449 22.98 4.41 -14.96
C GLY A 449 23.74 3.56 -15.97
N TYR A 450 25.07 3.35 -15.81
CA TYR A 450 25.81 2.45 -16.66
C TYR A 450 25.60 0.98 -16.23
N VAL A 451 25.49 0.71 -14.93
CA VAL A 451 25.20 -0.63 -14.38
C VAL A 451 23.80 -1.07 -14.83
N LEU A 452 22.81 -0.14 -14.78
CA LEU A 452 21.44 -0.40 -15.24
C LEU A 452 21.39 -0.76 -16.72
N ARG A 453 22.09 0.00 -17.58
CA ARG A 453 22.17 -0.29 -19.02
C ARG A 453 22.83 -1.62 -19.35
N ASP A 454 23.86 -2.00 -18.60
CA ASP A 454 24.52 -3.29 -18.80
C ASP A 454 23.62 -4.44 -18.34
N ARG A 455 22.87 -4.28 -17.25
CA ARG A 455 21.89 -5.27 -16.77
C ARG A 455 20.70 -5.41 -17.71
N GLN A 456 20.17 -4.30 -18.27
CA GLN A 456 19.11 -4.33 -19.28
C GLN A 456 19.54 -5.09 -20.54
N LYS A 457 20.78 -4.90 -21.02
CA LYS A 457 21.32 -5.66 -22.15
C LYS A 457 21.51 -7.16 -21.87
N LEU A 458 21.67 -7.53 -20.60
CA LEU A 458 21.78 -8.94 -20.21
C LEU A 458 20.42 -9.63 -20.08
N SER A 459 19.34 -8.84 -19.96
CA SER A 459 17.95 -9.35 -19.91
C SER A 459 17.32 -9.52 -21.30
N GLU A 460 17.88 -8.88 -22.34
CA GLU A 460 17.51 -9.08 -23.77
C GLU A 460 18.15 -10.36 -24.35
#